data_5a14333faea81a8a3c07be20e16e8c83
#
_entry.id   5a14333faea81a8a3c07be20e16e8c83
#
_cell.length_a   1.000
_cell.length_b   1.000
_cell.length_c   1.000
_cell.angle_alpha   90.00
_cell.angle_beta   90.00
_cell.angle_gamma   90.00
#
_symmetry.space_group_name_H-M   'P 1'
#
loop_
_entity.id
_entity.type
_entity.pdbx_description
1 polymer ?
#
loop_
_entity_poly.entity_id
_entity_poly.type
_entity_poly.pdbx_seq_one_letter_code
_entity_poly.pdbx_strand_id
1 'polypeptide(L)'
;MAKIENKTKENPKLEQNKLSDGRISLYLEYYLGREEKPVLDANGNQVYYEDGKMQGKPKFSVKHNRRKENLNLYLMDKPRTPAKRQQNKETLELATKIRAER
;
A
#
# COMPACT_ATOMS: atom_id res chain seq x y z
N MET A 1 24.66 -2.30 1.70
CA MET A 1 23.40 -1.65 1.33
C MET A 1 22.25 -2.61 1.22
N ALA A 2 22.27 -3.65 2.00
CA ALA A 2 21.23 -4.67 1.95
C ALA A 2 19.84 -4.13 2.20
N LYS A 3 19.74 -3.06 2.94
CA LYS A 3 18.45 -2.46 3.29
C LYS A 3 17.64 -1.99 2.10
N ILE A 4 18.27 -1.75 0.98
CA ILE A 4 17.56 -1.31 -0.22
C ILE A 4 16.73 -2.45 -0.78
N GLU A 5 17.28 -3.64 -0.77
CA GLU A 5 16.57 -4.80 -1.29
C GLU A 5 15.35 -5.14 -0.45
N ASN A 6 15.43 -4.88 0.84
CA ASN A 6 14.31 -5.16 1.74
C ASN A 6 13.06 -4.37 1.35
N LYS A 7 13.24 -3.18 0.83
CA LYS A 7 12.12 -2.33 0.45
C LYS A 7 11.36 -2.86 -0.75
N THR A 8 12.03 -3.58 -1.62
CA THR A 8 11.41 -4.07 -2.84
C THR A 8 10.73 -5.41 -2.68
N LYS A 9 11.03 -6.14 -1.60
CA LYS A 9 10.50 -7.48 -1.39
C LYS A 9 8.99 -7.52 -1.24
N GLU A 10 8.40 -6.45 -0.75
CA GLU A 10 6.97 -6.41 -0.53
C GLU A 10 6.22 -5.59 -1.56
N ASN A 11 6.82 -5.39 -2.71
CA ASN A 11 6.17 -4.68 -3.79
C ASN A 11 5.93 -5.64 -4.96
N PRO A 12 4.70 -6.03 -5.28
CA PRO A 12 3.46 -5.58 -4.65
C PRO A 12 3.22 -6.24 -3.29
N LYS A 13 2.44 -5.57 -2.46
CA LYS A 13 2.09 -6.04 -1.14
C LYS A 13 0.67 -6.61 -1.15
N LEU A 14 0.49 -7.76 -0.50
CA LEU A 14 -0.83 -8.37 -0.38
C LEU A 14 -1.57 -7.73 0.80
N GLU A 15 -2.73 -7.14 0.51
CA GLU A 15 -3.54 -6.44 1.49
C GLU A 15 -4.93 -7.02 1.58
N GLN A 16 -5.62 -6.72 2.67
CA GLN A 16 -6.97 -7.20 2.94
C GLN A 16 -7.89 -6.02 3.23
N ASN A 17 -9.12 -6.14 2.76
CA ASN A 17 -10.14 -5.14 3.02
C ASN A 17 -11.42 -5.83 3.48
N LYS A 18 -11.84 -5.55 4.72
CA LYS A 18 -13.06 -6.14 5.27
C LYS A 18 -14.29 -5.52 4.62
N LEU A 19 -15.18 -6.39 4.20
CA LEU A 19 -16.47 -5.97 3.64
C LEU A 19 -17.55 -6.07 4.70
N SER A 20 -18.64 -5.35 4.50
CA SER A 20 -19.73 -5.31 5.48
C SER A 20 -20.51 -6.63 5.55
N ASP A 21 -20.38 -7.50 4.55
CA ASP A 21 -21.10 -8.75 4.49
C ASP A 21 -20.35 -9.94 5.12
N GLY A 22 -19.26 -9.69 5.81
CA GLY A 22 -18.50 -10.74 6.48
C GLY A 22 -17.43 -11.38 5.64
N ARG A 23 -17.13 -10.82 4.47
CA ARG A 23 -16.05 -11.29 3.63
C ARG A 23 -14.85 -10.35 3.73
N ILE A 24 -13.69 -10.86 3.36
CA ILE A 24 -12.47 -10.05 3.28
C ILE A 24 -11.98 -10.11 1.85
N SER A 25 -11.94 -8.97 1.19
CA SER A 25 -11.45 -8.88 -0.18
C SER A 25 -9.93 -8.81 -0.18
N LEU A 26 -9.30 -9.56 -1.07
CA LEU A 26 -7.84 -9.54 -1.20
C LEU A 26 -7.45 -8.71 -2.41
N TYR A 27 -6.41 -7.90 -2.26
CA TYR A 27 -5.91 -7.09 -3.34
C TYR A 27 -4.40 -6.91 -3.20
N LEU A 28 -3.76 -6.56 -4.31
CA LEU A 28 -2.34 -6.21 -4.31
C LEU A 28 -2.20 -4.70 -4.38
N GLU A 29 -1.29 -4.17 -3.61
CA GLU A 29 -0.98 -2.75 -3.63
C GLU A 29 0.44 -2.57 -4.15
N TYR A 30 0.57 -1.79 -5.22
CA TYR A 30 1.85 -1.49 -5.83
C TYR A 30 2.29 -0.10 -5.41
N TYR A 31 3.51 -0.01 -4.94
CA TYR A 31 4.11 1.29 -4.64
C TYR A 31 4.91 1.74 -5.86
N LEU A 32 4.46 2.83 -6.47
CA LEU A 32 5.04 3.32 -7.72
C LEU A 32 6.05 4.43 -7.52
N GLY A 33 6.33 4.79 -6.27
CA GLY A 33 7.34 5.78 -5.99
C GLY A 33 6.78 7.03 -5.32
N ARG A 34 7.67 7.94 -5.04
CA ARG A 34 7.38 9.17 -4.34
C ARG A 34 7.70 10.36 -5.22
N GLU A 35 6.81 11.34 -5.24
CA GLU A 35 7.03 12.61 -5.92
C GLU A 35 7.17 13.72 -4.90
N GLU A 36 8.14 14.59 -5.10
CA GLU A 36 8.30 15.79 -4.30
C GLU A 36 8.14 17.00 -5.21
N LYS A 37 7.27 17.92 -4.80
CA LYS A 37 7.03 19.15 -5.54
C LYS A 37 7.22 20.32 -4.61
N PRO A 38 7.85 21.41 -5.08
CA PRO A 38 7.98 22.61 -4.25
C PRO A 38 6.61 23.20 -3.94
N VAL A 39 6.43 23.64 -2.71
CA VAL A 39 5.21 24.33 -2.31
C VAL A 39 5.37 25.79 -2.69
N LEU A 40 4.44 26.30 -3.49
CA LEU A 40 4.48 27.69 -3.97
C LEU A 40 3.33 28.48 -3.33
N ASP A 41 3.58 29.77 -3.13
CA ASP A 41 2.53 30.65 -2.63
C ASP A 41 1.66 31.15 -3.79
N ALA A 42 0.71 32.03 -3.49
CA ALA A 42 -0.21 32.55 -4.50
C ALA A 42 0.49 33.28 -5.64
N ASN A 43 1.68 33.77 -5.40
CA ASN A 43 2.45 34.52 -6.41
C ASN A 43 3.43 33.63 -7.18
N GLY A 44 3.44 32.34 -6.89
CA GLY A 44 4.34 31.40 -7.55
C GLY A 44 5.73 31.32 -6.93
N ASN A 45 5.93 31.89 -5.75
CA ASN A 45 7.21 31.88 -5.07
C ASN A 45 7.33 30.68 -4.15
N GLN A 46 8.54 30.14 -4.06
CA GLN A 46 8.83 29.03 -3.17
C GLN A 46 8.55 29.40 -1.72
N VAL A 47 7.79 28.55 -1.01
CA VAL A 47 7.50 28.71 0.42
C VAL A 47 8.60 28.04 1.24
N TYR A 48 8.99 28.68 2.31
CA TYR A 48 10.03 28.20 3.21
C TYR A 48 9.48 27.98 4.60
N TYR A 49 10.10 27.09 5.35
CA TYR A 49 9.74 26.88 6.74
C TYR A 49 10.11 28.10 7.56
N GLU A 50 9.19 28.56 8.39
CA GLU A 50 9.38 29.77 9.18
C GLU A 50 9.95 29.50 10.57
N ASP A 51 9.76 28.27 11.08
CA ASP A 51 10.22 27.92 12.40
C ASP A 51 10.59 26.45 12.48
N GLY A 52 11.09 26.03 13.64
CA GLY A 52 11.47 24.65 13.88
C GLY A 52 12.84 24.30 13.28
N LYS A 53 13.11 23.01 13.23
CA LYS A 53 14.41 22.52 12.74
C LYS A 53 14.64 22.76 11.26
N MET A 54 13.54 22.97 10.54
CA MET A 54 13.59 23.15 9.07
C MET A 54 13.59 24.61 8.67
N GLN A 55 13.65 25.52 9.63
CA GLN A 55 13.60 26.95 9.37
C GLN A 55 14.60 27.35 8.29
N GLY A 56 14.11 28.14 7.31
CA GLY A 56 14.92 28.58 6.20
C GLY A 56 15.05 27.58 5.06
N LYS A 57 14.55 26.38 5.22
CA LYS A 57 14.59 25.37 4.16
C LYS A 57 13.32 25.43 3.33
N PRO A 58 13.39 25.12 2.03
CA PRO A 58 12.21 25.13 1.18
C PRO A 58 11.24 24.03 1.59
N LYS A 59 9.96 24.33 1.47
CA LYS A 59 8.90 23.36 1.70
C LYS A 59 8.62 22.55 0.45
N PHE A 60 8.45 21.25 0.61
CA PHE A 60 8.08 20.37 -0.47
C PHE A 60 6.84 19.58 -0.08
N SER A 61 5.97 19.37 -1.05
CA SER A 61 4.83 18.49 -0.92
C SER A 61 5.23 17.11 -1.39
N VAL A 62 4.94 16.09 -0.59
CA VAL A 62 5.30 14.72 -0.91
C VAL A 62 4.04 13.94 -1.26
N LYS A 63 4.06 13.26 -2.39
CA LYS A 63 2.97 12.40 -2.82
C LYS A 63 3.50 11.00 -3.09
N HIS A 64 2.84 10.01 -2.49
CA HIS A 64 3.16 8.61 -2.74
C HIS A 64 2.20 8.07 -3.79
N ASN A 65 2.75 7.55 -4.86
CA ASN A 65 1.95 6.97 -5.93
C ASN A 65 1.76 5.49 -5.70
N ARG A 66 0.50 5.05 -5.67
CA ARG A 66 0.16 3.65 -5.42
C ARG A 66 -0.92 3.21 -6.39
N ARG A 67 -0.91 1.93 -6.71
CA ARG A 67 -1.93 1.31 -7.54
C ARG A 67 -2.42 0.05 -6.85
N LYS A 68 -3.72 -0.22 -6.94
CA LYS A 68 -4.32 -1.41 -6.37
C LYS A 68 -4.81 -2.33 -7.47
N GLU A 69 -4.59 -3.62 -7.28
CA GLU A 69 -5.10 -4.64 -8.18
C GLU A 69 -5.98 -5.57 -7.36
N ASN A 70 -7.28 -5.58 -7.65
CA ASN A 70 -8.23 -6.45 -6.99
C ASN A 70 -8.09 -7.86 -7.56
N LEU A 71 -7.88 -8.83 -6.70
CA LEU A 71 -7.70 -10.22 -7.13
C LEU A 71 -9.00 -10.97 -7.31
N ASN A 72 -10.12 -10.37 -6.87
CA ASN A 72 -11.43 -11.04 -6.86
C ASN A 72 -11.41 -12.33 -6.05
N LEU A 73 -10.58 -12.36 -5.02
CA LEU A 73 -10.51 -13.45 -4.07
C LEU A 73 -11.01 -12.96 -2.73
N TYR A 74 -11.72 -13.82 -2.01
CA TYR A 74 -12.36 -13.45 -0.77
C TYR A 74 -12.09 -14.49 0.30
N LEU A 75 -11.87 -14.02 1.53
CA LEU A 75 -11.79 -14.86 2.70
C LEU A 75 -13.04 -14.66 3.53
N MET A 76 -13.37 -15.65 4.35
CA MET A 76 -14.43 -15.49 5.34
C MET A 76 -13.83 -14.89 6.60
N ASP A 77 -14.45 -13.84 7.11
CA ASP A 77 -13.93 -13.13 8.29
C ASP A 77 -13.90 -14.05 9.53
N LYS A 78 -14.95 -14.87 9.70
CA LYS A 78 -15.03 -15.77 10.84
C LYS A 78 -15.40 -17.17 10.37
N PRO A 79 -14.42 -17.95 9.89
CA PRO A 79 -14.73 -19.31 9.44
C PRO A 79 -15.07 -20.18 10.63
N ARG A 80 -16.23 -20.80 10.59
CA ARG A 80 -16.74 -21.60 11.73
C ARG A 80 -16.58 -23.09 11.54
N THR A 81 -16.36 -23.56 10.33
CA THR A 81 -16.20 -24.98 10.06
C THR A 81 -14.81 -25.27 9.54
N PRO A 82 -14.32 -26.51 9.71
CA PRO A 82 -13.01 -26.85 9.14
C PRO A 82 -12.95 -26.67 7.63
N ALA A 83 -14.05 -26.94 6.93
CA ALA A 83 -14.10 -26.77 5.49
C ALA A 83 -13.89 -25.30 5.09
N LYS A 84 -14.49 -24.38 5.83
CA LYS A 84 -14.34 -22.94 5.54
C LYS A 84 -12.93 -22.44 5.86
N ARG A 85 -12.33 -22.98 6.92
CA ARG A 85 -10.95 -22.64 7.25
C ARG A 85 -9.98 -23.14 6.18
N GLN A 86 -10.23 -24.33 5.68
CA GLN A 86 -9.41 -24.88 4.60
C GLN A 86 -9.57 -24.06 3.33
N GLN A 87 -10.77 -23.61 3.03
CA GLN A 87 -11.04 -22.75 1.88
C GLN A 87 -10.29 -21.44 2.01
N ASN A 88 -10.29 -20.81 3.19
CA ASN A 88 -9.54 -19.58 3.42
C ASN A 88 -8.04 -19.82 3.19
N LYS A 89 -7.52 -20.91 3.68
CA LYS A 89 -6.12 -21.24 3.51
C LYS A 89 -5.74 -21.39 2.05
N GLU A 90 -6.56 -22.09 1.29
CA GLU A 90 -6.32 -22.27 -0.15
C GLU A 90 -6.39 -20.94 -0.90
N THR A 91 -7.35 -20.09 -0.53
CA THR A 91 -7.49 -18.77 -1.15
C THR A 91 -6.26 -17.90 -0.87
N LEU A 92 -5.76 -17.91 0.37
CA LEU A 92 -4.55 -17.18 0.71
C LEU A 92 -3.32 -17.69 -0.02
N GLU A 93 -3.22 -19.00 -0.17
CA GLU A 93 -2.12 -19.59 -0.93
C GLU A 93 -2.15 -19.16 -2.39
N LEU A 94 -3.34 -19.12 -2.98
CA LEU A 94 -3.50 -18.65 -4.35
C LEU A 94 -3.13 -17.18 -4.48
N ALA A 95 -3.59 -16.35 -3.55
CA ALA A 95 -3.27 -14.92 -3.57
C ALA A 95 -1.76 -14.70 -3.43
N THR A 96 -1.10 -15.44 -2.56
CA THR A 96 0.34 -15.35 -2.38
C THR A 96 1.09 -15.75 -3.65
N LYS A 97 0.57 -16.76 -4.34
CA LYS A 97 1.14 -17.22 -5.60
C LYS A 97 1.01 -16.16 -6.69
N ILE A 98 -0.15 -15.53 -6.77
CA ILE A 98 -0.38 -14.45 -7.72
C ILE A 98 0.57 -13.29 -7.44
N ARG A 99 0.72 -12.93 -6.17
CA ARG A 99 1.64 -11.89 -5.77
C ARG A 99 3.07 -12.19 -6.22
N ALA A 100 3.50 -13.43 -6.07
CA ALA A 100 4.85 -13.83 -6.44
C ALA A 100 5.08 -13.77 -7.96
N GLU A 101 4.02 -13.91 -8.74
CA GLU A 101 4.10 -13.85 -10.20
C GLU A 101 4.10 -12.41 -10.73
N ARG A 102 3.75 -11.44 -9.90
CA ARG A 102 3.72 -10.03 -10.30
C ARG A 102 5.08 -9.39 -10.05
#